data_f3f8f0cb4d3680b4b2fdc94ebbcc569f
#
_entry.id   f3f8f0cb4d3680b4b2fdc94ebbcc569f
#
_cell.length_a   1.000
_cell.length_b   1.000
_cell.length_c   1.000
_cell.angle_alpha   90.00
_cell.angle_beta   90.00
_cell.angle_gamma   90.00
#
_symmetry.space_group_name_H-M   'P 1'
#
loop_
_entity.id
_entity.type
_entity.pdbx_description
1 polymer ?
#
loop_
_entity_poly.entity_id
_entity_poly.type
_entity_poly.pdbx_seq_one_letter_code
_entity_poly.pdbx_strand_id
1 'polypeptide(L)'
;MIFLLNKMIKQNLAIILLSGITLTACAKSTNNTEQGQTTIAQQNLSSEQQRKLQELLDKTKKNLVEIKGGTFMMGDFGEQKSPDKLPYDSDADSKPLHKVTLDNYALSATKATYADFDIYTEITGQDQVGKFDELSIQDRLPNSAAGVNWQQARNYCQWLGKQLNLKMDLPTEAQWEYAARNSGQYILYPTDNGKIDTGRNVWSFEQRQNQQNKLNAFRNIPELLKFPATPLGLYDMITDNYEWILDWYDPKYYSKSPEKNPQGPAKGSLKVVRSSIPSEGQTLQMFGGFTFSRHAIHPIADPKAAKDELTKKHHLNLNQNNSVRCAVNYLQFDQANNI
;
A
#
# COMPACT_ATOMS: atom_id res chain seq x y z
N MET A 1 -17.89 -32.85 56.45
CA MET A 1 -17.56 -34.21 56.93
C MET A 1 -16.25 -34.55 56.25
N ILE A 2 -15.09 -34.17 56.90
CA ILE A 2 -14.31 -35.03 57.78
C ILE A 2 -13.76 -36.22 56.92
N PHE A 3 -12.46 -36.45 56.71
CA PHE A 3 -11.19 -36.44 57.47
C PHE A 3 -10.06 -36.58 56.40
N LEU A 4 -8.96 -35.84 56.44
CA LEU A 4 -7.72 -36.03 57.22
C LEU A 4 -7.07 -37.47 57.06
N LEU A 5 -5.83 -37.67 56.81
CA LEU A 5 -4.55 -37.25 57.36
C LEU A 5 -3.37 -38.06 56.70
N ASN A 6 -2.26 -37.38 56.36
CA ASN A 6 -0.91 -37.61 56.87
C ASN A 6 -0.22 -38.99 56.87
N LYS A 7 1.00 -39.04 56.41
CA LYS A 7 2.32 -39.23 57.13
C LYS A 7 3.35 -39.90 56.17
N MET A 8 4.43 -39.27 55.94
CA MET A 8 5.75 -39.11 56.58
C MET A 8 6.80 -40.18 56.23
N ILE A 9 7.90 -39.69 55.69
CA ILE A 9 9.33 -39.92 55.97
C ILE A 9 9.89 -41.35 55.98
N LYS A 10 10.95 -41.56 55.20
CA LYS A 10 12.26 -42.00 55.70
C LYS A 10 13.39 -41.79 54.69
N GLN A 11 14.45 -41.15 55.22
CA GLN A 11 15.79 -41.00 54.67
C GLN A 11 16.49 -42.34 54.47
N ASN A 12 17.39 -42.42 53.49
CA ASN A 12 18.67 -43.10 53.65
C ASN A 12 19.73 -42.46 52.76
N LEU A 13 20.80 -42.09 53.45
CA LEU A 13 22.06 -41.52 53.01
C LEU A 13 22.95 -42.64 52.46
N ALA A 14 23.56 -42.45 51.30
CA ALA A 14 24.79 -43.20 50.94
C ALA A 14 25.69 -42.28 50.11
N ILE A 15 26.84 -41.98 50.68
CA ILE A 15 27.97 -41.23 50.13
C ILE A 15 28.80 -42.23 49.29
N ILE A 16 29.16 -41.94 48.06
CA ILE A 16 30.35 -42.45 47.38
C ILE A 16 30.95 -41.40 46.42
N LEU A 17 32.25 -41.32 46.48
CA LEU A 17 33.22 -40.33 46.02
C LEU A 17 33.33 -40.11 44.48
N LEU A 18 33.72 -38.87 44.16
CA LEU A 18 34.61 -38.31 43.14
C LEU A 18 34.99 -39.16 41.92
N SER A 19 34.65 -38.62 40.75
CA SER A 19 35.64 -38.44 39.68
C SER A 19 35.16 -37.27 38.79
N GLY A 20 36.02 -36.24 38.65
CA GLY A 20 35.74 -35.06 37.89
C GLY A 20 35.77 -35.30 36.39
N ILE A 21 34.71 -34.80 35.70
CA ILE A 21 34.74 -34.54 34.27
C ILE A 21 34.14 -33.14 34.10
N THR A 22 35.01 -32.22 33.75
CA THR A 22 34.62 -30.87 33.34
C THR A 22 33.89 -30.92 32.01
N LEU A 23 32.56 -30.82 32.01
CA LEU A 23 31.75 -30.56 30.84
C LEU A 23 31.56 -29.07 30.71
N THR A 24 32.29 -28.48 29.77
CA THR A 24 32.07 -27.13 29.27
C THR A 24 30.71 -27.08 28.60
N ALA A 25 29.70 -26.55 29.28
CA ALA A 25 28.39 -26.27 28.70
C ALA A 25 28.51 -25.06 27.76
N CYS A 26 28.57 -25.29 26.46
CA CYS A 26 28.29 -24.28 25.46
C CYS A 26 26.80 -23.93 25.55
N ALA A 27 26.50 -22.77 26.13
CA ALA A 27 25.21 -22.13 25.96
C ALA A 27 25.05 -21.73 24.49
N LYS A 28 24.29 -22.49 23.73
CA LYS A 28 23.82 -22.06 22.41
C LYS A 28 22.76 -20.97 22.59
N SER A 29 23.16 -19.76 22.26
CA SER A 29 22.27 -18.62 22.05
C SER A 29 21.29 -18.94 20.92
N THR A 30 19.99 -18.95 21.22
CA THR A 30 18.89 -19.17 20.26
C THR A 30 18.41 -17.86 19.65
N ASN A 31 19.31 -17.05 19.12
CA ASN A 31 18.95 -15.75 18.48
C ASN A 31 19.44 -15.61 17.04
N ASN A 32 19.48 -16.67 16.23
CA ASN A 32 20.00 -16.58 14.87
C ASN A 32 19.13 -17.22 13.78
N THR A 33 17.81 -17.33 13.95
CA THR A 33 16.99 -18.05 12.94
C THR A 33 16.35 -17.13 11.90
N GLU A 34 16.09 -15.86 12.20
CA GLU A 34 15.44 -14.96 11.22
C GLU A 34 16.44 -14.22 10.30
N GLN A 35 17.60 -13.82 10.80
CA GLN A 35 18.63 -13.19 9.96
C GLN A 35 19.30 -14.19 9.01
N GLY A 36 19.40 -15.46 9.42
CA GLY A 36 19.97 -16.53 8.60
C GLY A 36 19.13 -16.91 7.38
N GLN A 37 17.79 -16.87 7.48
CA GLN A 37 16.90 -17.19 6.36
C GLN A 37 16.91 -16.14 5.26
N THR A 38 16.99 -14.83 5.61
CA THR A 38 17.05 -13.76 4.62
C THR A 38 18.38 -13.80 3.83
N THR A 39 19.48 -14.09 4.50
CA THR A 39 20.81 -14.19 3.87
C THR A 39 20.95 -15.42 2.95
N ILE A 40 20.33 -16.54 3.31
CA ILE A 40 20.37 -17.78 2.51
C ILE A 40 19.55 -17.63 1.21
N ALA A 41 18.39 -16.97 1.26
CA ALA A 41 17.57 -16.72 0.07
C ALA A 41 18.28 -15.81 -0.95
N GLN A 42 19.01 -14.80 -0.50
CA GLN A 42 19.81 -13.91 -1.36
C GLN A 42 21.04 -14.60 -1.97
N GLN A 43 21.63 -15.59 -1.32
CA GLN A 43 22.79 -16.31 -1.82
C GLN A 43 22.49 -17.22 -3.03
N ASN A 44 21.22 -17.51 -3.31
CA ASN A 44 20.81 -18.39 -4.41
C ASN A 44 20.32 -17.66 -5.66
N LEU A 45 20.34 -16.32 -5.68
CA LEU A 45 19.94 -15.54 -6.85
C LEU A 45 21.01 -15.58 -7.92
N SER A 46 20.61 -15.71 -9.20
CA SER A 46 21.51 -15.53 -10.33
C SER A 46 22.06 -14.11 -10.37
N SER A 47 23.19 -13.91 -11.04
CA SER A 47 23.79 -12.56 -11.22
C SER A 47 22.79 -11.56 -11.84
N GLU A 48 21.97 -12.04 -12.76
CA GLU A 48 20.94 -11.20 -13.40
C GLU A 48 19.81 -10.83 -12.41
N GLN A 49 19.35 -11.74 -11.59
CA GLN A 49 18.38 -11.46 -10.54
C GLN A 49 18.92 -10.50 -9.50
N GLN A 50 20.19 -10.65 -9.11
CA GLN A 50 20.86 -9.72 -8.20
C GLN A 50 20.94 -8.29 -8.77
N ARG A 51 21.28 -8.16 -10.06
CA ARG A 51 21.30 -6.87 -10.76
C ARG A 51 19.92 -6.23 -10.80
N LYS A 52 18.88 -6.97 -11.22
CA LYS A 52 17.49 -6.48 -11.24
C LYS A 52 17.01 -6.05 -9.85
N LEU A 53 17.31 -6.85 -8.83
CA LEU A 53 16.98 -6.51 -7.44
C LEU A 53 17.63 -5.19 -7.03
N GLN A 54 18.93 -5.06 -7.27
CA GLN A 54 19.66 -3.83 -6.90
C GLN A 54 19.08 -2.60 -7.60
N GLU A 55 18.78 -2.70 -8.89
CA GLU A 55 18.15 -1.62 -9.66
C GLU A 55 16.78 -1.23 -9.08
N LEU A 56 15.96 -2.21 -8.71
CA LEU A 56 14.66 -1.95 -8.08
C LEU A 56 14.83 -1.27 -6.70
N LEU A 57 15.77 -1.72 -5.89
CA LEU A 57 16.03 -1.14 -4.58
C LEU A 57 16.56 0.30 -4.68
N ASP A 58 17.47 0.57 -5.61
CA ASP A 58 18.01 1.92 -5.85
C ASP A 58 16.92 2.85 -6.40
N LYS A 59 16.09 2.37 -7.33
CA LYS A 59 14.91 3.08 -7.81
C LYS A 59 13.96 3.38 -6.64
N THR A 60 13.68 2.40 -5.79
CA THR A 60 12.78 2.57 -4.65
C THR A 60 13.30 3.64 -3.69
N LYS A 61 14.58 3.59 -3.28
CA LYS A 61 15.19 4.60 -2.42
C LYS A 61 15.09 6.00 -3.01
N LYS A 62 15.44 6.15 -4.30
CA LYS A 62 15.40 7.44 -5.01
C LYS A 62 13.98 7.99 -5.13
N ASN A 63 12.99 7.12 -5.16
CA ASN A 63 11.57 7.48 -5.30
C ASN A 63 10.85 7.72 -3.96
N LEU A 64 11.52 7.66 -2.82
CA LEU A 64 10.90 8.01 -1.54
C LEU A 64 10.82 9.53 -1.39
N VAL A 65 9.61 10.03 -1.19
CA VAL A 65 9.32 11.42 -0.87
C VAL A 65 9.09 11.53 0.64
N GLU A 66 10.00 12.24 1.30
CA GLU A 66 9.91 12.54 2.73
C GLU A 66 8.77 13.54 2.97
N ILE A 67 7.85 13.18 3.85
CA ILE A 67 6.71 14.03 4.21
C ILE A 67 6.78 14.36 5.69
N LYS A 68 7.02 15.64 5.97
CA LYS A 68 6.94 16.13 7.35
C LYS A 68 5.50 16.03 7.82
N GLY A 69 5.29 15.32 8.90
CA GLY A 69 3.99 15.21 9.54
C GLY A 69 3.45 16.57 10.01
N GLY A 70 2.21 16.58 10.36
CA GLY A 70 1.51 17.80 10.79
C GLY A 70 0.05 17.55 11.08
N THR A 71 -0.66 18.61 11.39
CA THR A 71 -2.10 18.58 11.69
C THR A 71 -2.91 19.17 10.54
N PHE A 72 -3.98 18.48 10.15
CA PHE A 72 -4.91 18.96 9.11
C PHE A 72 -6.35 18.56 9.43
N MET A 73 -7.27 19.13 8.69
CA MET A 73 -8.68 18.76 8.73
C MET A 73 -8.95 17.73 7.61
N MET A 74 -9.12 16.46 7.96
CA MET A 74 -9.36 15.35 7.05
C MET A 74 -10.84 15.26 6.68
N GLY A 75 -11.15 15.01 5.41
CA GLY A 75 -12.50 14.85 4.89
C GLY A 75 -12.95 15.97 3.96
N ASP A 76 -14.24 15.96 3.58
CA ASP A 76 -14.84 16.99 2.74
C ASP A 76 -14.88 18.33 3.47
N PHE A 77 -14.16 19.28 2.94
CA PHE A 77 -14.05 20.65 3.49
C PHE A 77 -14.96 21.66 2.81
N GLY A 78 -15.91 21.21 2.00
CA GLY A 78 -16.81 22.09 1.22
C GLY A 78 -17.58 23.08 2.10
N GLU A 79 -18.16 22.63 3.21
CA GLU A 79 -18.89 23.50 4.14
C GLU A 79 -18.05 24.68 4.69
N GLN A 80 -16.73 24.50 4.74
CA GLN A 80 -15.82 25.56 5.20
C GLN A 80 -15.27 26.42 4.06
N LYS A 81 -15.04 25.84 2.89
CA LYS A 81 -14.24 26.43 1.81
C LYS A 81 -14.96 26.67 0.50
N SER A 82 -16.07 25.99 0.21
CA SER A 82 -16.83 26.26 -1.01
C SER A 82 -17.50 27.64 -0.96
N PRO A 83 -17.75 28.28 -2.10
CA PRO A 83 -18.41 29.60 -2.14
C PRO A 83 -19.80 29.59 -1.51
N ASP A 84 -20.56 28.54 -1.71
CA ASP A 84 -21.93 28.34 -1.22
C ASP A 84 -22.03 27.65 0.14
N LYS A 85 -20.88 27.29 0.74
CA LYS A 85 -20.79 26.59 2.03
C LYS A 85 -21.48 25.22 2.04
N LEU A 86 -21.52 24.57 0.88
CA LEU A 86 -22.03 23.21 0.74
C LEU A 86 -20.87 22.20 0.61
N PRO A 87 -21.09 20.95 0.99
CA PRO A 87 -20.15 19.88 0.69
C PRO A 87 -19.82 19.81 -0.81
N TYR A 88 -18.59 19.43 -1.15
CA TYR A 88 -18.21 19.17 -2.53
C TYR A 88 -18.71 17.82 -3.03
N ASP A 89 -18.85 16.84 -2.12
CA ASP A 89 -19.32 15.50 -2.42
C ASP A 89 -20.68 15.21 -1.77
N SER A 90 -21.55 14.52 -2.48
CA SER A 90 -22.84 14.05 -1.94
C SER A 90 -22.66 12.91 -0.94
N ASP A 91 -21.56 12.14 -1.04
CA ASP A 91 -21.31 11.00 -0.19
C ASP A 91 -21.05 11.41 1.27
N ALA A 92 -21.65 10.66 2.18
CA ALA A 92 -21.56 10.95 3.61
C ALA A 92 -20.32 10.38 4.27
N ASP A 93 -19.57 9.50 3.60
CA ASP A 93 -18.49 8.72 4.19
C ASP A 93 -17.18 9.50 4.36
N SER A 94 -17.04 10.64 3.65
CA SER A 94 -15.95 11.60 3.84
C SER A 94 -16.26 12.69 4.87
N LYS A 95 -17.29 12.50 5.69
CA LYS A 95 -17.81 13.42 6.71
C LYS A 95 -17.94 12.74 8.07
N PRO A 96 -17.90 13.48 9.19
CA PRO A 96 -17.60 14.92 9.28
C PRO A 96 -16.13 15.24 8.99
N LEU A 97 -15.88 16.47 8.57
CA LEU A 97 -14.52 17.03 8.57
C LEU A 97 -13.95 16.97 9.99
N HIS A 98 -12.79 16.36 10.18
CA HIS A 98 -12.23 16.12 11.51
C HIS A 98 -10.72 16.33 11.55
N LYS A 99 -10.23 16.63 12.74
CA LYS A 99 -8.82 16.92 12.96
C LYS A 99 -7.99 15.63 13.00
N VAL A 100 -6.90 15.61 12.24
CA VAL A 100 -5.91 14.52 12.21
C VAL A 100 -4.51 15.08 12.35
N THR A 101 -3.68 14.42 13.15
CA THR A 101 -2.26 14.72 13.32
C THR A 101 -1.44 13.51 12.93
N LEU A 102 -0.49 13.69 12.02
CA LEU A 102 0.40 12.65 11.53
C LEU A 102 1.84 12.91 11.99
N ASP A 103 2.54 11.85 12.29
CA ASP A 103 3.98 11.87 12.44
C ASP A 103 4.67 11.86 11.07
N ASN A 104 6.01 12.05 11.03
CA ASN A 104 6.76 12.02 9.78
C ASN A 104 6.68 10.63 9.13
N TYR A 105 6.63 10.60 7.82
CA TYR A 105 6.59 9.38 7.01
C TYR A 105 7.17 9.65 5.62
N ALA A 106 7.33 8.61 4.80
CA ALA A 106 7.59 8.81 3.38
C ALA A 106 6.58 8.05 2.53
N LEU A 107 6.36 8.51 1.30
CA LEU A 107 5.61 7.81 0.27
C LEU A 107 6.48 7.57 -0.96
N SER A 108 6.23 6.47 -1.66
CA SER A 108 6.77 6.32 -3.00
C SER A 108 6.25 7.44 -3.91
N ALA A 109 7.13 8.12 -4.63
CA ALA A 109 6.76 9.17 -5.59
C ALA A 109 5.79 8.63 -6.66
N THR A 110 5.96 7.37 -7.04
CA THR A 110 5.19 6.70 -8.10
C THR A 110 4.51 5.44 -7.56
N LYS A 111 3.50 4.97 -8.26
CA LYS A 111 2.97 3.61 -8.10
C LYS A 111 4.00 2.58 -8.56
N ALA A 112 3.94 1.35 -8.05
CA ALA A 112 4.74 0.25 -8.59
C ALA A 112 4.22 -0.13 -9.98
N THR A 113 5.14 -0.31 -10.91
CA THR A 113 4.82 -0.73 -12.27
C THR A 113 4.77 -2.26 -12.39
N TYR A 114 4.23 -2.78 -13.49
CA TYR A 114 4.32 -4.22 -13.79
C TYR A 114 5.78 -4.69 -13.86
N ALA A 115 6.69 -3.89 -14.41
CA ALA A 115 8.12 -4.23 -14.43
C ALA A 115 8.71 -4.37 -13.03
N ASP A 116 8.36 -3.47 -12.10
CA ASP A 116 8.80 -3.55 -10.69
C ASP A 116 8.22 -4.80 -10.00
N PHE A 117 6.95 -5.07 -10.25
CA PHE A 117 6.26 -6.21 -9.65
C PHE A 117 6.76 -7.55 -10.20
N ASP A 118 7.16 -7.61 -11.48
CA ASP A 118 7.74 -8.79 -12.09
C ASP A 118 9.09 -9.17 -11.47
N ILE A 119 9.91 -8.19 -11.10
CA ILE A 119 11.16 -8.44 -10.36
C ILE A 119 10.84 -9.08 -9.00
N TYR A 120 9.85 -8.54 -8.29
CA TYR A 120 9.40 -9.09 -7.01
C TYR A 120 8.92 -10.54 -7.14
N THR A 121 8.04 -10.83 -8.11
CA THR A 121 7.49 -12.18 -8.30
C THR A 121 8.55 -13.17 -8.77
N GLU A 122 9.46 -12.75 -9.66
CA GLU A 122 10.61 -13.57 -10.10
C GLU A 122 11.51 -13.97 -8.92
N ILE A 123 11.87 -13.01 -8.06
CA ILE A 123 12.78 -13.26 -6.92
C ILE A 123 12.12 -14.08 -5.84
N THR A 124 10.82 -13.90 -5.62
CA THR A 124 10.08 -14.64 -4.56
C THR A 124 9.45 -15.92 -5.03
N GLY A 125 9.60 -16.30 -6.31
CA GLY A 125 9.03 -17.50 -6.88
C GLY A 125 7.51 -17.49 -6.97
N GLN A 126 6.91 -16.29 -7.07
CA GLN A 126 5.46 -16.13 -7.22
C GLN A 126 5.07 -15.97 -8.69
N ASP A 127 3.81 -16.25 -9.00
CA ASP A 127 3.27 -16.01 -10.34
C ASP A 127 3.20 -14.53 -10.66
N GLN A 128 3.44 -14.19 -11.92
CA GLN A 128 3.27 -12.82 -12.41
C GLN A 128 1.81 -12.37 -12.28
N VAL A 129 1.61 -11.17 -11.76
CA VAL A 129 0.26 -10.59 -11.60
C VAL A 129 -0.31 -10.14 -12.93
N GLY A 130 -1.64 -10.20 -13.08
CA GLY A 130 -2.34 -9.70 -14.27
C GLY A 130 -2.12 -10.54 -15.53
N LYS A 131 -1.63 -11.77 -15.44
CA LYS A 131 -1.37 -12.67 -16.57
C LYS A 131 -2.35 -13.84 -16.54
N PHE A 132 -3.58 -13.61 -17.00
CA PHE A 132 -4.65 -14.61 -16.95
C PHE A 132 -4.98 -15.18 -18.34
N ASP A 133 -4.96 -14.34 -19.37
CA ASP A 133 -5.25 -14.70 -20.77
C ASP A 133 -4.51 -13.74 -21.73
N GLU A 134 -4.69 -13.94 -23.02
CA GLU A 134 -4.04 -13.13 -24.07
C GLU A 134 -4.39 -11.64 -23.97
N LEU A 135 -5.63 -11.30 -23.60
CA LEU A 135 -6.08 -9.91 -23.47
C LEU A 135 -5.47 -9.24 -22.24
N SER A 136 -5.44 -9.92 -21.11
CA SER A 136 -4.81 -9.39 -19.90
C SER A 136 -3.31 -9.20 -20.05
N ILE A 137 -2.65 -10.04 -20.85
CA ILE A 137 -1.22 -9.90 -21.18
C ILE A 137 -0.98 -8.62 -21.99
N GLN A 138 -1.86 -8.29 -22.96
CA GLN A 138 -1.75 -7.05 -23.75
C GLN A 138 -1.86 -5.79 -22.88
N ASP A 139 -2.58 -5.87 -21.77
CA ASP A 139 -2.77 -4.75 -20.84
C ASP A 139 -1.65 -4.62 -19.81
N ARG A 140 -0.71 -5.57 -19.73
CA ARG A 140 0.44 -5.53 -18.83
C ARG A 140 1.60 -4.73 -19.42
N LEU A 141 1.41 -3.43 -19.58
CA LEU A 141 2.48 -2.56 -20.06
C LEU A 141 3.54 -2.38 -18.95
N PRO A 142 4.84 -2.55 -19.25
CA PRO A 142 5.90 -2.51 -18.23
C PRO A 142 5.89 -1.24 -17.37
N ASN A 143 5.54 -0.09 -17.96
CA ASN A 143 5.54 1.22 -17.33
C ASN A 143 4.16 1.66 -16.80
N SER A 144 3.17 0.79 -16.86
CA SER A 144 1.85 1.04 -16.27
C SER A 144 1.77 0.52 -14.85
N ALA A 145 0.88 1.07 -14.05
CA ALA A 145 0.65 0.64 -12.67
C ALA A 145 0.25 -0.84 -12.61
N ALA A 146 0.92 -1.62 -11.78
CA ALA A 146 0.60 -3.03 -11.59
C ALA A 146 -0.79 -3.20 -10.96
N GLY A 147 -1.67 -3.92 -11.65
CA GLY A 147 -3.00 -4.28 -11.16
C GLY A 147 -2.92 -5.49 -10.22
N VAL A 148 -3.19 -5.27 -8.93
CA VAL A 148 -2.97 -6.24 -7.86
C VAL A 148 -4.11 -6.25 -6.84
N ASN A 149 -4.29 -7.36 -6.10
CA ASN A 149 -5.16 -7.36 -4.94
C ASN A 149 -4.46 -6.74 -3.72
N TRP A 150 -5.24 -6.46 -2.67
CA TRP A 150 -4.72 -5.79 -1.47
C TRP A 150 -3.57 -6.56 -0.79
N GLN A 151 -3.69 -7.89 -0.70
CA GLN A 151 -2.65 -8.70 -0.05
C GLN A 151 -1.36 -8.71 -0.87
N GLN A 152 -1.45 -8.80 -2.19
CA GLN A 152 -0.29 -8.71 -3.10
C GLN A 152 0.38 -7.34 -2.98
N ALA A 153 -0.41 -6.25 -2.96
CA ALA A 153 0.09 -4.90 -2.78
C ALA A 153 0.87 -4.74 -1.46
N ARG A 154 0.28 -5.21 -0.36
CA ARG A 154 0.90 -5.16 0.96
C ARG A 154 2.16 -5.99 1.06
N ASN A 155 2.12 -7.23 0.56
CA ASN A 155 3.28 -8.13 0.56
C ASN A 155 4.46 -7.53 -0.22
N TYR A 156 4.20 -6.87 -1.35
CA TYR A 156 5.22 -6.18 -2.14
C TYR A 156 5.89 -5.07 -1.32
N CYS A 157 5.11 -4.18 -0.70
CA CYS A 157 5.68 -3.10 0.13
C CYS A 157 6.49 -3.65 1.31
N GLN A 158 5.97 -4.65 2.01
CA GLN A 158 6.66 -5.27 3.13
C GLN A 158 7.95 -6.00 2.71
N TRP A 159 7.93 -6.64 1.52
CA TRP A 159 9.12 -7.28 0.96
C TRP A 159 10.19 -6.23 0.62
N LEU A 160 9.83 -5.13 -0.06
CA LEU A 160 10.76 -4.01 -0.31
C LEU A 160 11.34 -3.48 1.00
N GLY A 161 10.50 -3.29 2.00
CA GLY A 161 10.93 -2.84 3.33
C GLY A 161 11.99 -3.76 3.94
N LYS A 162 11.80 -5.07 3.87
CA LYS A 162 12.79 -6.05 4.34
C LYS A 162 14.12 -5.93 3.59
N GLN A 163 14.07 -5.77 2.26
CA GLN A 163 15.29 -5.62 1.45
C GLN A 163 16.04 -4.31 1.76
N LEU A 164 15.33 -3.26 2.10
CA LEU A 164 15.88 -1.92 2.37
C LEU A 164 16.17 -1.65 3.85
N ASN A 165 15.82 -2.60 4.74
CA ASN A 165 15.78 -2.40 6.18
C ASN A 165 14.96 -1.15 6.58
N LEU A 166 13.79 -1.00 5.95
CA LEU A 166 12.81 0.05 6.20
C LEU A 166 11.47 -0.56 6.61
N LYS A 167 10.73 0.15 7.45
CA LYS A 167 9.38 -0.29 7.82
C LYS A 167 8.37 0.18 6.77
N MET A 168 8.25 -0.57 5.69
CA MET A 168 7.34 -0.27 4.60
C MET A 168 6.05 -1.09 4.68
N ASP A 169 4.94 -0.43 4.36
CA ASP A 169 3.62 -1.03 4.19
C ASP A 169 2.80 -0.16 3.22
N LEU A 170 1.52 -0.44 3.04
CA LEU A 170 0.59 0.48 2.38
C LEU A 170 0.42 1.76 3.22
N PRO A 171 0.14 2.91 2.60
CA PRO A 171 -0.19 4.11 3.36
C PRO A 171 -1.51 3.93 4.12
N THR A 172 -1.65 4.61 5.26
CA THR A 172 -2.96 4.81 5.86
C THR A 172 -3.78 5.81 5.04
N GLU A 173 -5.08 5.80 5.19
CA GLU A 173 -5.96 6.73 4.48
C GLU A 173 -5.61 8.19 4.80
N ALA A 174 -5.30 8.47 6.05
CA ALA A 174 -4.89 9.81 6.49
C ALA A 174 -3.54 10.24 5.90
N GLN A 175 -2.56 9.33 5.80
CA GLN A 175 -1.27 9.61 5.14
C GLN A 175 -1.47 9.95 3.66
N TRP A 176 -2.28 9.15 2.97
CA TRP A 176 -2.57 9.37 1.56
C TRP A 176 -3.25 10.74 1.33
N GLU A 177 -4.31 11.06 2.10
CA GLU A 177 -5.04 12.32 1.95
C GLU A 177 -4.18 13.53 2.31
N TYR A 178 -3.42 13.48 3.40
CA TYR A 178 -2.50 14.55 3.79
C TYR A 178 -1.49 14.87 2.68
N ALA A 179 -0.91 13.83 2.08
CA ALA A 179 0.04 13.96 0.97
C ALA A 179 -0.63 14.48 -0.31
N ALA A 180 -1.79 13.92 -0.68
CA ALA A 180 -2.59 14.35 -1.83
C ALA A 180 -2.99 15.84 -1.75
N ARG A 181 -3.13 16.34 -0.54
CA ARG A 181 -3.46 17.73 -0.22
C ARG A 181 -2.21 18.58 0.07
N ASN A 182 -1.07 18.20 -0.46
CA ASN A 182 0.18 18.95 -0.31
C ASN A 182 0.45 19.39 1.14
N SER A 183 0.58 18.41 2.04
CA SER A 183 0.67 18.59 3.49
C SER A 183 -0.62 19.16 4.13
N GLY A 184 -1.77 18.61 3.72
CA GLY A 184 -3.06 18.87 4.37
C GLY A 184 -3.72 20.20 4.03
N GLN A 185 -3.32 20.86 2.95
CA GLN A 185 -3.96 22.08 2.47
C GLN A 185 -5.37 21.80 1.93
N TYR A 186 -6.18 22.84 1.78
CA TYR A 186 -7.52 22.74 1.18
C TYR A 186 -7.43 22.72 -0.36
N ILE A 187 -6.96 21.60 -0.90
CA ILE A 187 -6.75 21.35 -2.33
C ILE A 187 -7.74 20.30 -2.79
N LEU A 188 -8.51 20.57 -3.85
CA LEU A 188 -9.52 19.65 -4.36
C LEU A 188 -8.91 18.45 -5.09
N TYR A 189 -7.90 18.67 -5.93
CA TYR A 189 -7.34 17.62 -6.79
C TYR A 189 -5.84 17.47 -6.56
N PRO A 190 -5.32 16.23 -6.48
CA PRO A 190 -3.91 15.96 -6.23
C PRO A 190 -3.07 16.11 -7.51
N THR A 191 -3.04 17.31 -8.06
CA THR A 191 -2.28 17.71 -9.24
C THR A 191 -1.20 18.72 -8.88
N ASP A 192 -0.40 19.12 -9.85
CA ASP A 192 0.66 20.11 -9.67
C ASP A 192 0.17 21.48 -9.19
N ASN A 193 -1.06 21.84 -9.53
CA ASN A 193 -1.66 23.14 -9.21
C ASN A 193 -3.00 23.06 -8.44
N GLY A 194 -3.39 21.85 -8.01
CA GLY A 194 -4.62 21.59 -7.27
C GLY A 194 -5.91 21.66 -8.12
N LYS A 195 -5.80 21.77 -9.45
CA LYS A 195 -6.91 21.84 -10.40
C LYS A 195 -6.79 20.76 -11.46
N ILE A 196 -7.90 20.40 -12.09
CA ILE A 196 -7.89 19.58 -13.29
C ILE A 196 -7.68 20.45 -14.52
N ASP A 197 -6.68 20.10 -15.30
CA ASP A 197 -6.36 20.68 -16.59
C ASP A 197 -6.12 19.54 -17.58
N THR A 198 -7.23 19.15 -18.25
CA THR A 198 -7.28 17.98 -19.11
C THR A 198 -6.30 18.10 -20.28
N GLY A 199 -5.47 17.08 -20.44
CA GLY A 199 -4.41 17.04 -21.46
C GLY A 199 -3.07 17.61 -20.98
N ARG A 200 -3.05 18.39 -19.88
CA ARG A 200 -1.85 18.99 -19.30
C ARG A 200 -1.39 18.32 -17.99
N ASN A 201 -2.31 18.02 -17.07
CA ASN A 201 -1.98 17.37 -15.81
C ASN A 201 -2.85 16.15 -15.48
N VAL A 202 -3.83 15.88 -16.32
CA VAL A 202 -4.60 14.63 -16.35
C VAL A 202 -4.83 14.20 -17.79
N TRP A 203 -4.99 12.90 -18.03
CA TRP A 203 -5.22 12.35 -19.35
C TRP A 203 -6.52 12.89 -19.95
N SER A 204 -6.48 13.38 -21.22
CA SER A 204 -7.69 13.54 -22.03
C SER A 204 -8.12 12.19 -22.62
N PHE A 205 -9.38 12.10 -23.02
CA PHE A 205 -9.91 10.93 -23.72
C PHE A 205 -9.11 10.64 -25.00
N GLU A 206 -8.84 11.67 -25.80
CA GLU A 206 -8.08 11.55 -27.04
C GLU A 206 -6.65 11.05 -26.80
N GLN A 207 -5.95 11.60 -25.80
CA GLN A 207 -4.61 11.14 -25.46
C GLN A 207 -4.59 9.66 -25.07
N ARG A 208 -5.60 9.19 -24.33
CA ARG A 208 -5.73 7.78 -23.95
C ARG A 208 -5.99 6.88 -25.15
N GLN A 209 -6.92 7.27 -26.04
CA GLN A 209 -7.20 6.52 -27.25
C GLN A 209 -5.97 6.41 -28.13
N ASN A 210 -5.25 7.51 -28.32
CA ASN A 210 -4.02 7.54 -29.11
C ASN A 210 -2.94 6.62 -28.51
N GLN A 211 -2.80 6.61 -27.18
CA GLN A 211 -1.88 5.69 -26.50
C GLN A 211 -2.31 4.24 -26.64
N GLN A 212 -3.57 3.93 -26.44
CA GLN A 212 -4.14 2.59 -26.61
C GLN A 212 -3.86 2.04 -28.02
N ASN A 213 -4.14 2.84 -29.04
CA ASN A 213 -3.90 2.47 -30.43
C ASN A 213 -2.40 2.26 -30.71
N LYS A 214 -1.55 3.17 -30.25
CA LYS A 214 -0.10 3.09 -30.42
C LYS A 214 0.50 1.84 -29.77
N LEU A 215 0.00 1.43 -28.63
CA LEU A 215 0.51 0.30 -27.85
C LEU A 215 -0.20 -1.02 -28.19
N ASN A 216 -1.22 -0.98 -29.07
CA ASN A 216 -2.09 -2.11 -29.37
C ASN A 216 -2.64 -2.78 -28.09
N ALA A 217 -2.93 -1.96 -27.07
CA ALA A 217 -3.47 -2.44 -25.82
C ALA A 217 -4.98 -2.70 -25.95
N PHE A 218 -5.48 -3.72 -25.25
CA PHE A 218 -6.90 -4.04 -25.25
C PHE A 218 -7.71 -2.95 -24.52
N ARG A 219 -7.14 -2.39 -23.47
CA ARG A 219 -7.76 -1.33 -22.67
C ARG A 219 -6.95 -0.04 -22.72
N ASN A 220 -7.62 1.02 -22.32
CA ASN A 220 -7.02 2.34 -22.21
C ASN A 220 -6.25 2.46 -20.89
N ILE A 221 -5.02 1.92 -20.81
CA ILE A 221 -4.18 1.91 -19.63
C ILE A 221 -3.13 3.00 -19.76
N PRO A 222 -3.16 4.04 -18.90
CA PRO A 222 -2.20 5.13 -18.97
C PRO A 222 -0.80 4.69 -18.50
N GLU A 223 0.23 5.17 -19.19
CA GLU A 223 1.59 5.15 -18.67
C GLU A 223 1.72 6.11 -17.51
N LEU A 224 2.51 5.71 -16.50
CA LEU A 224 2.86 6.57 -15.37
C LEU A 224 3.87 7.65 -15.78
N LEU A 225 4.00 8.68 -14.95
CA LEU A 225 4.97 9.77 -15.12
C LEU A 225 4.76 10.63 -16.38
N LYS A 226 3.56 10.64 -16.93
CA LYS A 226 3.23 11.46 -18.09
C LYS A 226 3.09 12.94 -17.77
N PHE A 227 2.62 13.25 -16.59
CA PHE A 227 2.26 14.60 -16.17
C PHE A 227 3.13 15.11 -15.02
N PRO A 228 3.13 16.43 -14.75
CA PRO A 228 3.88 17.00 -13.64
C PRO A 228 3.50 16.40 -12.29
N ALA A 229 4.48 16.27 -11.40
CA ALA A 229 4.24 15.89 -10.02
C ALA A 229 3.46 16.96 -9.25
N THR A 230 2.83 16.55 -8.16
CA THR A 230 2.35 17.48 -7.13
C THR A 230 3.51 18.29 -6.54
N PRO A 231 3.27 19.41 -5.83
CA PRO A 231 4.35 20.17 -5.19
C PRO A 231 5.21 19.37 -4.20
N LEU A 232 4.67 18.27 -3.64
CA LEU A 232 5.45 17.32 -2.82
C LEU A 232 6.31 16.36 -3.65
N GLY A 233 6.18 16.31 -4.98
CA GLY A 233 6.92 15.37 -5.82
C GLY A 233 6.21 14.02 -6.03
N LEU A 234 4.90 13.93 -5.77
CA LEU A 234 4.12 12.71 -5.99
C LEU A 234 3.47 12.75 -7.38
N TYR A 235 3.58 11.64 -8.11
CA TYR A 235 3.05 11.49 -9.46
C TYR A 235 1.80 10.61 -9.47
N ASP A 236 0.95 10.81 -10.47
CA ASP A 236 -0.15 9.92 -10.84
C ASP A 236 -1.13 9.62 -9.68
N MET A 237 -1.40 10.62 -8.84
CA MET A 237 -2.32 10.48 -7.70
C MET A 237 -3.79 10.58 -8.10
N ILE A 238 -4.08 10.78 -9.38
CA ILE A 238 -5.44 10.90 -9.93
C ILE A 238 -5.49 10.32 -11.35
N THR A 239 -6.63 9.75 -11.74
CA THR A 239 -7.04 9.45 -13.13
C THR A 239 -6.44 8.25 -13.84
N ASP A 240 -5.71 7.40 -13.18
CA ASP A 240 -5.18 6.19 -13.82
C ASP A 240 -5.68 4.91 -13.15
N ASN A 241 -5.43 4.72 -11.86
CA ASN A 241 -5.85 3.55 -11.10
C ASN A 241 -6.16 3.94 -9.66
N TYR A 242 -7.04 3.22 -8.99
CA TYR A 242 -7.15 3.28 -7.54
C TYR A 242 -5.83 2.85 -6.89
N GLU A 243 -5.56 3.39 -5.72
CA GLU A 243 -4.45 3.01 -4.86
C GLU A 243 -4.98 2.30 -3.61
N TRP A 244 -4.46 1.10 -3.33
CA TRP A 244 -4.77 0.36 -2.11
C TRP A 244 -4.29 1.09 -0.86
N ILE A 245 -5.17 1.15 0.12
CA ILE A 245 -4.93 1.74 1.44
C ILE A 245 -4.90 0.64 2.51
N LEU A 246 -4.13 0.86 3.58
CA LEU A 246 -4.02 -0.11 4.68
C LEU A 246 -5.35 -0.31 5.41
N ASP A 247 -6.13 0.76 5.53
CA ASP A 247 -7.33 0.88 6.35
C ASP A 247 -8.47 -0.04 5.85
N TRP A 248 -9.20 -0.63 6.81
CA TRP A 248 -10.52 -1.16 6.53
C TRP A 248 -11.51 -0.02 6.33
N TYR A 249 -12.48 -0.22 5.46
CA TYR A 249 -13.52 0.76 5.21
C TYR A 249 -14.67 0.65 6.22
N ASP A 250 -15.08 1.78 6.77
CA ASP A 250 -16.33 2.00 7.52
C ASP A 250 -16.84 3.39 7.14
N PRO A 251 -18.06 3.51 6.57
CA PRO A 251 -18.60 4.81 6.14
C PRO A 251 -18.82 5.79 7.29
N LYS A 252 -18.82 5.30 8.54
CA LYS A 252 -18.98 6.12 9.76
C LYS A 252 -17.68 6.33 10.52
N TYR A 253 -16.53 5.94 9.94
CA TYR A 253 -15.27 5.98 10.68
C TYR A 253 -14.86 7.41 11.07
N TYR A 254 -15.07 8.40 10.21
CA TYR A 254 -14.63 9.78 10.44
C TYR A 254 -15.24 10.41 11.69
N SER A 255 -16.46 10.03 12.07
CA SER A 255 -17.10 10.51 13.31
C SER A 255 -16.47 10.00 14.61
N LYS A 256 -15.61 8.98 14.53
CA LYS A 256 -14.96 8.32 15.67
C LYS A 256 -13.46 8.09 15.47
N SER A 257 -12.88 8.68 14.41
CA SER A 257 -11.47 8.57 14.11
C SER A 257 -10.62 9.17 15.23
N PRO A 258 -9.57 8.49 15.72
CA PRO A 258 -8.62 9.13 16.63
C PRO A 258 -7.88 10.25 15.90
N GLU A 259 -7.51 11.29 16.66
CA GLU A 259 -6.79 12.43 16.08
C GLU A 259 -5.37 12.04 15.63
N LYS A 260 -4.67 11.21 16.40
CA LYS A 260 -3.26 10.91 16.12
C LYS A 260 -3.11 9.61 15.32
N ASN A 261 -2.48 9.70 14.14
CA ASN A 261 -2.11 8.58 13.27
C ASN A 261 -3.25 7.55 13.07
N PRO A 262 -4.45 7.96 12.62
CA PRO A 262 -5.55 7.01 12.43
C PRO A 262 -5.18 5.95 11.39
N GLN A 263 -5.65 4.72 11.60
CA GLN A 263 -5.36 3.55 10.75
C GLN A 263 -6.64 2.81 10.34
N GLY A 264 -7.78 3.49 10.38
CA GLY A 264 -9.07 2.87 10.11
C GLY A 264 -9.56 1.93 11.22
N PRO A 265 -10.69 1.27 11.02
CA PRO A 265 -11.20 0.25 11.93
C PRO A 265 -10.27 -0.95 12.02
N ALA A 266 -10.24 -1.63 13.17
CA ALA A 266 -9.41 -2.83 13.38
C ALA A 266 -9.79 -4.00 12.45
N LYS A 267 -11.05 -4.04 11.97
CA LYS A 267 -11.58 -5.08 11.07
C LYS A 267 -12.67 -4.52 10.16
N GLY A 268 -12.88 -5.17 9.05
CA GLY A 268 -13.92 -4.85 8.07
C GLY A 268 -14.04 -5.93 7.00
N SER A 269 -14.91 -5.75 6.03
CA SER A 269 -15.06 -6.61 4.85
C SER A 269 -14.49 -5.98 3.58
N LEU A 270 -14.38 -4.66 3.55
CA LEU A 270 -13.88 -3.87 2.42
C LEU A 270 -12.64 -3.07 2.84
N LYS A 271 -11.75 -2.87 1.91
CA LYS A 271 -10.57 -1.99 2.06
C LYS A 271 -10.83 -0.65 1.40
N VAL A 272 -10.30 0.40 2.01
CA VAL A 272 -10.30 1.71 1.38
C VAL A 272 -9.38 1.67 0.15
N VAL A 273 -9.82 2.31 -0.93
CA VAL A 273 -8.98 2.71 -2.05
C VAL A 273 -9.15 4.20 -2.30
N ARG A 274 -8.08 4.83 -2.77
CA ARG A 274 -8.04 6.27 -3.04
C ARG A 274 -7.66 6.50 -4.51
N SER A 275 -7.66 7.77 -4.97
CA SER A 275 -7.55 8.12 -6.38
C SER A 275 -8.86 7.89 -7.14
N SER A 276 -8.83 7.88 -8.46
CA SER A 276 -10.01 7.64 -9.28
C SER A 276 -9.67 6.86 -10.55
N ILE A 277 -10.68 6.20 -11.09
CA ILE A 277 -10.63 5.62 -12.43
C ILE A 277 -11.45 6.52 -13.34
N PRO A 278 -10.93 6.89 -14.52
CA PRO A 278 -11.76 7.57 -15.51
C PRO A 278 -12.82 6.62 -16.03
N SER A 279 -14.05 7.07 -16.08
CA SER A 279 -15.11 6.34 -16.79
C SER A 279 -14.89 6.42 -18.31
N GLU A 280 -15.17 5.33 -19.01
CA GLU A 280 -15.13 5.29 -20.46
C GLU A 280 -16.03 6.37 -21.06
N GLY A 281 -15.49 7.15 -21.99
CA GLY A 281 -16.23 8.17 -22.74
C GLY A 281 -16.55 9.47 -22.02
N GLN A 282 -16.09 9.66 -20.79
CA GLN A 282 -16.31 10.91 -20.08
C GLN A 282 -14.99 11.66 -19.84
N THR A 283 -15.00 12.97 -20.14
CA THR A 283 -14.11 13.91 -19.46
C THR A 283 -14.25 13.66 -17.97
N LEU A 284 -13.15 13.73 -17.22
CA LEU A 284 -13.18 13.70 -15.76
C LEU A 284 -14.27 14.63 -15.27
N GLN A 285 -15.44 14.06 -15.06
CA GLN A 285 -16.51 14.82 -14.50
C GLN A 285 -16.35 14.85 -12.98
N MET A 286 -16.66 15.96 -12.47
CA MET A 286 -16.70 16.52 -11.14
C MET A 286 -17.02 15.59 -9.95
N PHE A 287 -17.22 14.29 -10.13
CA PHE A 287 -17.70 13.36 -9.11
C PHE A 287 -16.74 12.20 -8.83
N GLY A 288 -15.47 12.46 -8.84
CA GLY A 288 -14.48 11.46 -8.48
C GLY A 288 -13.07 12.04 -8.57
N GLY A 289 -12.18 11.62 -7.68
CA GLY A 289 -10.80 12.08 -7.66
C GLY A 289 -10.55 13.32 -6.82
N PHE A 290 -11.52 13.79 -6.01
CA PHE A 290 -11.21 14.71 -4.94
C PHE A 290 -10.21 14.09 -3.98
N THR A 291 -9.37 14.93 -3.39
CA THR A 291 -8.37 14.49 -2.41
C THR A 291 -8.98 13.78 -1.20
N PHE A 292 -10.25 13.98 -0.93
CA PHE A 292 -11.01 13.37 0.17
C PHE A 292 -12.01 12.29 -0.27
N SER A 293 -12.23 12.05 -1.58
CA SER A 293 -13.13 10.99 -2.06
C SER A 293 -12.65 9.62 -1.61
N ARG A 294 -13.57 8.83 -1.10
CA ARG A 294 -13.34 7.49 -0.56
C ARG A 294 -14.04 6.45 -1.42
N HIS A 295 -13.36 5.34 -1.66
CA HIS A 295 -13.98 4.19 -2.30
C HIS A 295 -13.65 2.93 -1.51
N ALA A 296 -14.47 1.89 -1.68
CA ALA A 296 -14.32 0.67 -0.91
C ALA A 296 -14.44 -0.56 -1.82
N ILE A 297 -13.44 -1.44 -1.75
CA ILE A 297 -13.34 -2.63 -2.61
C ILE A 297 -12.99 -3.84 -1.75
N HIS A 298 -13.47 -5.02 -2.13
CA HIS A 298 -13.05 -6.27 -1.51
C HIS A 298 -11.52 -6.47 -1.66
N PRO A 299 -10.81 -6.86 -0.60
CA PRO A 299 -9.35 -7.01 -0.62
C PRO A 299 -8.86 -8.07 -1.60
N ILE A 300 -9.70 -9.04 -1.91
CA ILE A 300 -9.47 -10.09 -2.90
C ILE A 300 -10.65 -10.07 -3.84
N ALA A 301 -10.41 -9.87 -5.12
CA ALA A 301 -11.45 -9.97 -6.13
C ALA A 301 -11.96 -11.41 -6.21
N ASP A 302 -13.28 -11.60 -6.08
CA ASP A 302 -13.93 -12.89 -6.29
C ASP A 302 -14.40 -12.99 -7.75
N PRO A 303 -13.80 -13.85 -8.58
CA PRO A 303 -14.22 -14.05 -9.96
C PRO A 303 -15.69 -14.46 -10.08
N LYS A 304 -16.25 -15.14 -9.05
CA LYS A 304 -17.65 -15.55 -9.02
C LYS A 304 -18.62 -14.38 -8.78
N ALA A 305 -18.12 -13.30 -8.17
CA ALA A 305 -18.89 -12.09 -7.95
C ALA A 305 -18.93 -11.16 -9.18
N ALA A 306 -18.17 -11.46 -10.23
CA ALA A 306 -18.22 -10.71 -11.49
C ALA A 306 -19.63 -10.77 -12.07
N LYS A 307 -20.23 -9.61 -12.30
CA LYS A 307 -21.60 -9.50 -12.80
C LYS A 307 -21.68 -9.69 -14.32
N ASP A 308 -20.60 -9.37 -15.02
CA ASP A 308 -20.56 -9.45 -16.47
C ASP A 308 -20.01 -10.80 -16.97
N GLU A 309 -20.60 -11.30 -18.05
CA GLU A 309 -20.25 -12.59 -18.65
C GLU A 309 -18.83 -12.57 -19.30
N LEU A 310 -18.37 -11.40 -19.74
CA LEU A 310 -17.03 -11.25 -20.34
C LEU A 310 -15.96 -11.51 -19.27
N THR A 311 -16.08 -10.90 -18.11
CA THR A 311 -15.16 -11.10 -16.98
C THR A 311 -15.15 -12.54 -16.48
N LYS A 312 -16.34 -13.18 -16.40
CA LYS A 312 -16.45 -14.60 -16.02
C LYS A 312 -15.78 -15.51 -17.04
N LYS A 313 -16.03 -15.26 -18.34
CA LYS A 313 -15.57 -16.10 -19.45
C LYS A 313 -14.04 -15.99 -19.67
N HIS A 314 -13.49 -14.80 -19.55
CA HIS A 314 -12.10 -14.51 -19.92
C HIS A 314 -11.17 -14.32 -18.72
N HIS A 315 -11.63 -14.60 -17.49
CA HIS A 315 -10.83 -14.43 -16.26
C HIS A 315 -10.07 -13.10 -16.23
N LEU A 316 -10.72 -12.02 -16.69
CA LEU A 316 -10.11 -10.69 -16.74
C LEU A 316 -9.53 -10.30 -15.39
N ASN A 317 -8.43 -9.57 -15.39
CA ASN A 317 -7.82 -9.11 -14.16
C ASN A 317 -8.76 -8.14 -13.41
N LEU A 318 -9.54 -8.66 -12.49
CA LEU A 318 -10.48 -7.88 -11.67
C LEU A 318 -9.76 -6.81 -10.81
N ASN A 319 -8.46 -6.94 -10.63
CA ASN A 319 -7.65 -6.00 -9.86
C ASN A 319 -6.89 -4.99 -10.73
N GLN A 320 -7.04 -5.02 -12.05
CA GLN A 320 -6.24 -4.19 -12.95
C GLN A 320 -6.35 -2.69 -12.69
N ASN A 321 -7.45 -2.26 -12.09
CA ASN A 321 -7.70 -0.87 -11.73
C ASN A 321 -7.22 -0.53 -10.31
N ASN A 322 -6.59 -1.47 -9.60
CA ASN A 322 -6.17 -1.30 -8.22
C ASN A 322 -4.66 -1.46 -8.12
N SER A 323 -3.98 -0.39 -7.84
CA SER A 323 -2.52 -0.32 -7.83
C SER A 323 -1.94 -0.15 -6.43
N VAL A 324 -0.63 -0.08 -6.33
CA VAL A 324 0.10 0.02 -5.08
C VAL A 324 1.08 1.20 -5.09
N ARG A 325 1.02 2.00 -4.03
CA ARG A 325 2.02 2.97 -3.61
C ARG A 325 2.45 2.59 -2.19
N CYS A 326 3.74 2.48 -1.92
CA CYS A 326 4.23 2.11 -0.61
C CYS A 326 4.47 3.34 0.27
N ALA A 327 4.35 3.14 1.58
CA ALA A 327 4.69 4.11 2.61
C ALA A 327 5.81 3.59 3.51
N VAL A 328 6.60 4.49 4.09
CA VAL A 328 7.59 4.21 5.15
C VAL A 328 7.15 4.94 6.43
N ASN A 329 7.06 4.21 7.52
CA ASN A 329 6.72 4.78 8.83
C ASN A 329 7.97 4.87 9.71
N TYR A 330 8.46 6.08 10.01
CA TYR A 330 9.71 6.31 10.73
C TYR A 330 9.65 6.12 12.26
N LEU A 331 8.49 6.31 12.86
CA LEU A 331 8.33 6.33 14.32
C LEU A 331 8.79 5.09 15.10
N GLN A 332 9.17 4.03 14.41
CA GLN A 332 9.64 2.80 15.08
C GLN A 332 11.16 2.62 14.98
N PHE A 333 11.88 3.53 14.30
CA PHE A 333 13.35 3.50 14.25
C PHE A 333 13.99 4.29 15.39
N ASP A 334 13.36 5.39 15.84
CA ASP A 334 13.92 6.21 16.94
C ASP A 334 13.89 5.51 18.31
N GLN A 335 13.04 4.49 18.49
CA GLN A 335 13.01 3.72 19.73
C GLN A 335 14.04 2.58 19.80
N ALA A 336 14.56 2.14 18.66
CA ALA A 336 15.56 1.06 18.62
C ALA A 336 17.01 1.55 18.77
N ASN A 337 17.26 2.86 18.57
CA ASN A 337 18.61 3.46 18.67
C ASN A 337 18.87 4.19 19.99
N ASN A 338 17.91 4.13 20.95
CA ASN A 338 18.04 4.70 22.31
C ASN A 338 18.09 3.63 23.42
N ILE A 339 18.61 2.43 23.13
CA ILE A 339 18.95 1.42 24.15
C ILE A 339 20.44 1.10 24.05
#